data_d070660285cbf34e38e82ac3add7f93a
#
_entry.id   d070660285cbf34e38e82ac3add7f93a
#
_cell.length_a   1.000
_cell.length_b   1.000
_cell.length_c   1.000
_cell.angle_alpha   90.00
_cell.angle_beta   90.00
_cell.angle_gamma   90.00
#
_symmetry.space_group_name_H-M   'P 1'
#
loop_
_entity.id
_entity.type
_entity.pdbx_description
1 polymer ?
#
loop_
_entity_poly.entity_id
_entity_poly.type
_entity_poly.pdbx_seq_one_letter_code
_entity_poly.pdbx_strand_id
1 'polypeptide(L)'
;YHGGRGWSKPLATIPMDDGKWQSRLASSNIGTDYSNWRIAVALRKRSGGAEIGFASGETGFLTTAPAALKAGDIIAVAPQGGNNFQLRTVPEVGGGMVVQNPVNGRVLAMQGGFDVRISSFNRATQAQRQPGSTIKPFVYAAALDNGMTPSSIVVDAPYCVWQGASLGQKCFRNFSGGGAGPQTLRWGLEQSRNLMTVRAASDAGMENVANTFRAMSIGDYPPYLSFALGAGETTVLKMTNAYSMLVNHGRELKPTLIDFVQSRTGRVIWPKDWKPCQGCNLKDWDGKPMPRFRPGGKQVMDPVTAYQVVHMLEGVVQRGTATILRDLNRPLFGKTGTTNGPTNVWFIGGTPNLIAGVYLGFDQPRNMGGYAQGGSIAAPIFKQFARDALAGMPRLPFTAPEGVHLVRIDRKTGKRVYGAWPDDNDPKGAVIWEAFKAETEPKRTIRNDELEKRGDKPKQKDSTSAAADPARGTQDGAAAATQRDQEFMTSEGGIY
;
A
#
# COMPACT_ATOMS: atom_id res chain seq x y z
N TYR A 1 -14.61 -4.18 13.14
CA TYR A 1 -14.46 -5.59 13.51
C TYR A 1 -14.81 -5.87 14.96
N HIS A 2 -14.73 -4.89 15.82
CA HIS A 2 -15.08 -5.07 17.25
C HIS A 2 -16.58 -5.29 17.50
N GLY A 3 -17.41 -5.04 16.53
CA GLY A 3 -18.86 -5.16 16.64
C GLY A 3 -19.46 -6.52 16.30
N GLY A 4 -18.63 -7.52 15.95
CA GLY A 4 -19.03 -8.91 15.80
C GLY A 4 -20.31 -9.17 14.99
N ARG A 5 -20.51 -8.48 13.87
CA ARG A 5 -21.61 -8.81 12.96
C ARG A 5 -21.26 -10.10 12.23
N GLY A 6 -21.84 -11.20 12.70
CA GLY A 6 -21.76 -12.50 12.05
C GLY A 6 -20.54 -13.33 12.48
N TRP A 7 -20.68 -14.05 13.59
CA TRP A 7 -19.79 -15.17 13.86
C TRP A 7 -19.94 -16.19 12.71
N SER A 8 -18.82 -16.55 12.07
CA SER A 8 -18.83 -17.41 10.89
C SER A 8 -18.47 -18.86 11.20
N LYS A 9 -17.48 -19.08 12.08
CA LYS A 9 -16.98 -20.42 12.45
C LYS A 9 -16.20 -20.38 13.76
N PRO A 10 -16.04 -21.56 14.43
CA PRO A 10 -15.13 -21.71 15.57
C PRO A 10 -13.67 -21.57 15.14
N LEU A 11 -12.78 -21.30 16.10
CA LEU A 11 -11.32 -21.33 15.89
C LEU A 11 -10.85 -22.77 15.64
N ALA A 12 -11.43 -23.73 16.38
CA ALA A 12 -11.28 -25.16 16.23
C ALA A 12 -12.46 -25.83 16.88
N THR A 13 -12.55 -27.17 16.77
CA THR A 13 -13.56 -27.96 17.45
C THR A 13 -12.87 -29.17 18.15
N ILE A 14 -13.23 -29.45 19.39
CA ILE A 14 -12.72 -30.56 20.17
C ILE A 14 -13.84 -31.54 20.50
N PRO A 15 -13.55 -32.85 20.60
CA PRO A 15 -14.52 -33.88 21.08
C PRO A 15 -14.92 -33.61 22.53
N MET A 16 -16.20 -33.92 22.88
CA MET A 16 -16.79 -33.66 24.19
C MET A 16 -17.22 -34.93 24.93
N ASP A 17 -17.08 -36.09 24.32
CA ASP A 17 -17.65 -37.37 24.65
C ASP A 17 -17.08 -38.04 25.92
N ASP A 18 -15.87 -37.67 26.35
CA ASP A 18 -15.17 -38.27 27.50
C ASP A 18 -14.97 -37.33 28.69
N GLY A 19 -15.58 -36.15 28.67
CA GLY A 19 -15.47 -35.15 29.74
C GLY A 19 -14.11 -34.48 29.88
N LYS A 20 -13.11 -34.80 29.04
CA LYS A 20 -11.74 -34.26 29.09
C LYS A 20 -11.56 -32.95 28.30
N TRP A 21 -12.61 -32.16 28.14
CA TRP A 21 -12.57 -30.92 27.34
C TRP A 21 -11.52 -29.92 27.85
N GLN A 22 -11.28 -29.84 29.15
CA GLN A 22 -10.30 -28.91 29.75
C GLN A 22 -8.88 -29.18 29.23
N SER A 23 -8.43 -30.44 29.34
CA SER A 23 -7.10 -30.82 28.86
C SER A 23 -6.96 -30.71 27.36
N ARG A 24 -8.02 -30.97 26.59
CA ARG A 24 -8.05 -30.76 25.13
C ARG A 24 -8.00 -29.31 24.75
N LEU A 25 -8.73 -28.42 25.46
CA LEU A 25 -8.65 -26.99 25.24
C LEU A 25 -7.24 -26.47 25.57
N ALA A 26 -6.65 -26.90 26.67
CA ALA A 26 -5.29 -26.55 27.05
C ALA A 26 -4.25 -27.02 26.00
N SER A 27 -4.38 -28.26 25.52
CA SER A 27 -3.46 -28.82 24.51
C SER A 27 -3.71 -28.31 23.08
N SER A 28 -4.80 -27.60 22.82
CA SER A 28 -5.04 -26.98 21.52
C SER A 28 -4.02 -25.88 21.16
N ASN A 29 -3.32 -25.36 22.17
CA ASN A 29 -2.40 -24.23 22.07
C ASN A 29 -3.02 -22.95 21.45
N ILE A 30 -4.35 -22.88 21.37
CA ILE A 30 -5.06 -21.69 20.92
C ILE A 30 -5.15 -20.72 22.10
N GLY A 31 -4.57 -19.56 21.96
CA GLY A 31 -4.58 -18.48 22.94
C GLY A 31 -4.92 -17.16 22.31
N THR A 32 -4.98 -16.11 23.10
CA THR A 32 -5.09 -14.73 22.62
C THR A 32 -4.47 -13.78 23.62
N ASP A 33 -3.72 -12.78 23.10
CA ASP A 33 -3.21 -11.65 23.87
C ASP A 33 -3.96 -10.35 23.50
N TYR A 34 -5.02 -10.45 22.67
CA TYR A 34 -5.77 -9.32 22.18
C TYR A 34 -6.72 -8.77 23.25
N SER A 35 -6.42 -7.57 23.76
CA SER A 35 -7.25 -6.86 24.73
C SER A 35 -7.56 -7.77 25.97
N ASN A 36 -8.82 -7.81 26.37
CA ASN A 36 -9.31 -8.66 27.46
C ASN A 36 -10.01 -9.95 26.98
N TRP A 37 -9.72 -10.37 25.73
CA TRP A 37 -10.34 -11.57 25.19
C TRP A 37 -9.78 -12.83 25.85
N ARG A 38 -10.63 -13.85 25.92
CA ARG A 38 -10.28 -15.19 26.44
C ARG A 38 -10.72 -16.25 25.44
N ILE A 39 -10.02 -17.38 25.43
CA ILE A 39 -10.41 -18.55 24.64
C ILE A 39 -11.22 -19.49 25.54
N ALA A 40 -12.38 -19.89 25.05
CA ALA A 40 -13.29 -20.77 25.72
C ALA A 40 -13.80 -21.85 24.77
N VAL A 41 -14.29 -22.95 25.32
CA VAL A 41 -15.04 -23.98 24.59
C VAL A 41 -16.52 -23.89 24.92
N ALA A 42 -17.39 -24.01 23.93
CA ALA A 42 -18.82 -24.10 24.12
C ALA A 42 -19.16 -25.49 24.74
N LEU A 43 -19.79 -25.50 25.91
CA LEU A 43 -20.15 -26.75 26.61
C LEU A 43 -21.55 -27.22 26.19
N ARG A 44 -22.53 -26.34 26.34
CA ARG A 44 -23.93 -26.65 25.96
C ARG A 44 -24.74 -25.39 25.76
N LYS A 45 -25.73 -25.45 24.87
CA LYS A 45 -26.69 -24.36 24.68
C LYS A 45 -27.68 -24.30 25.84
N ARG A 46 -28.08 -23.10 26.18
CA ARG A 46 -29.08 -22.77 27.19
C ARG A 46 -30.07 -21.76 26.63
N SER A 47 -31.20 -21.57 27.30
CA SER A 47 -32.13 -20.48 27.00
C SER A 47 -31.37 -19.14 27.12
N GLY A 48 -31.39 -18.34 26.04
CA GLY A 48 -30.74 -17.05 26.01
C GLY A 48 -29.22 -17.04 25.76
N GLY A 49 -28.57 -18.24 25.54
CA GLY A 49 -27.11 -18.23 25.30
C GLY A 49 -26.47 -19.61 25.29
N ALA A 50 -25.26 -19.71 25.82
CA ALA A 50 -24.53 -20.98 25.96
C ALA A 50 -23.64 -20.96 27.20
N GLU A 51 -23.49 -22.10 27.84
CA GLU A 51 -22.50 -22.36 28.87
C GLU A 51 -21.13 -22.57 28.17
N ILE A 52 -20.10 -21.96 28.67
CA ILE A 52 -18.73 -22.02 28.15
C ILE A 52 -17.75 -22.42 29.26
N GLY A 53 -16.64 -23.05 28.85
CA GLY A 53 -15.59 -23.46 29.78
C GLY A 53 -14.22 -22.96 29.35
N PHE A 54 -13.36 -22.68 30.32
CA PHE A 54 -11.97 -22.22 30.12
C PHE A 54 -11.00 -23.36 30.52
N ALA A 55 -9.79 -23.31 29.96
CA ALA A 55 -8.75 -24.31 30.27
C ALA A 55 -8.41 -24.38 31.76
N SER A 56 -8.66 -23.34 32.55
CA SER A 56 -8.52 -23.30 34.02
C SER A 56 -9.56 -24.14 34.75
N GLY A 57 -10.61 -24.62 34.07
CA GLY A 57 -11.77 -25.27 34.67
C GLY A 57 -12.90 -24.31 35.06
N GLU A 58 -12.67 -23.03 35.00
CA GLU A 58 -13.69 -22.01 35.20
C GLU A 58 -14.78 -22.14 34.14
N THR A 59 -16.03 -21.92 34.50
CA THR A 59 -17.15 -21.88 33.55
C THR A 59 -17.75 -20.47 33.52
N GLY A 60 -18.40 -20.12 32.40
CA GLY A 60 -19.04 -18.83 32.21
C GLY A 60 -20.29 -18.96 31.34
N PHE A 61 -21.00 -17.87 31.18
CA PHE A 61 -22.21 -17.81 30.35
C PHE A 61 -22.03 -16.83 29.17
N LEU A 62 -22.19 -17.36 27.98
CA LEU A 62 -22.22 -16.57 26.74
C LEU A 62 -23.64 -16.02 26.57
N THR A 63 -23.80 -14.70 26.70
CA THR A 63 -25.10 -14.00 26.71
C THR A 63 -25.86 -14.04 25.38
N THR A 64 -25.16 -14.33 24.28
CA THR A 64 -25.77 -14.50 22.94
C THR A 64 -25.01 -15.58 22.18
N ALA A 65 -25.66 -16.73 21.93
CA ALA A 65 -25.06 -17.81 21.17
C ALA A 65 -25.64 -17.91 19.76
N PRO A 66 -24.79 -17.89 18.70
CA PRO A 66 -25.25 -18.12 17.34
C PRO A 66 -25.93 -19.49 17.19
N ALA A 67 -26.91 -19.58 16.27
CA ALA A 67 -27.60 -20.81 16.00
C ALA A 67 -26.64 -21.95 15.56
N ALA A 68 -25.55 -21.60 14.84
CA ALA A 68 -24.57 -22.56 14.35
C ALA A 68 -23.56 -23.04 15.40
N LEU A 69 -23.46 -22.39 16.59
CA LEU A 69 -22.54 -22.78 17.65
C LEU A 69 -22.87 -24.19 18.17
N LYS A 70 -21.87 -25.06 18.32
CA LYS A 70 -22.01 -26.43 18.78
C LYS A 70 -21.16 -26.68 20.04
N ALA A 71 -21.53 -27.69 20.84
CA ALA A 71 -20.65 -28.14 21.90
C ALA A 71 -19.31 -28.62 21.33
N GLY A 72 -18.21 -28.27 22.02
CA GLY A 72 -16.85 -28.53 21.55
C GLY A 72 -16.24 -27.42 20.68
N ASP A 73 -17.01 -26.43 20.22
CA ASP A 73 -16.48 -25.31 19.47
C ASP A 73 -15.61 -24.42 20.36
N ILE A 74 -14.36 -24.19 19.93
CA ILE A 74 -13.44 -23.24 20.56
C ILE A 74 -13.71 -21.84 19.98
N ILE A 75 -13.97 -20.90 20.88
CA ILE A 75 -14.39 -19.54 20.54
C ILE A 75 -13.60 -18.49 21.32
N ALA A 76 -13.50 -17.28 20.78
CA ALA A 76 -13.01 -16.11 21.49
C ALA A 76 -14.18 -15.39 22.16
N VAL A 77 -14.00 -14.98 23.41
CA VAL A 77 -15.00 -14.27 24.20
C VAL A 77 -14.38 -13.09 24.96
N ALA A 78 -15.17 -12.07 25.27
CA ALA A 78 -14.76 -10.99 26.15
C ALA A 78 -15.69 -10.88 27.36
N PRO A 79 -15.17 -10.55 28.57
CA PRO A 79 -15.98 -10.31 29.75
C PRO A 79 -17.02 -9.22 29.53
N GLN A 80 -18.24 -9.42 30.05
CA GLN A 80 -19.34 -8.45 29.97
C GLN A 80 -19.85 -8.05 31.38
N GLY A 81 -19.25 -8.59 32.43
CA GLY A 81 -19.61 -8.38 33.83
C GLY A 81 -20.06 -9.65 34.52
N GLY A 82 -19.64 -9.85 35.79
CA GLY A 82 -19.82 -11.07 36.52
C GLY A 82 -19.27 -12.27 35.75
N ASN A 83 -20.05 -13.34 35.67
CA ASN A 83 -19.69 -14.56 34.93
C ASN A 83 -20.23 -14.58 33.48
N ASN A 84 -20.60 -13.41 32.96
CA ASN A 84 -21.14 -13.26 31.61
C ASN A 84 -20.05 -12.86 30.60
N PHE A 85 -20.18 -13.42 29.41
CA PHE A 85 -19.24 -13.20 28.31
C PHE A 85 -19.99 -12.89 27.02
N GLN A 86 -19.35 -12.10 26.16
CA GLN A 86 -19.81 -11.81 24.81
C GLN A 86 -18.91 -12.50 23.79
N LEU A 87 -19.52 -13.14 22.80
CA LEU A 87 -18.79 -13.75 21.67
C LEU A 87 -17.99 -12.68 20.91
N ARG A 88 -16.77 -13.05 20.54
CA ARG A 88 -15.90 -12.25 19.69
C ARG A 88 -15.62 -12.99 18.40
N THR A 89 -15.58 -12.23 17.29
CA THR A 89 -15.27 -12.77 15.98
C THR A 89 -13.83 -12.46 15.65
N VAL A 90 -13.01 -13.50 15.48
CA VAL A 90 -11.67 -13.36 14.93
C VAL A 90 -11.82 -13.08 13.43
N PRO A 91 -11.17 -12.04 12.89
CA PRO A 91 -11.27 -11.73 11.47
C PRO A 91 -10.77 -12.87 10.59
N GLU A 92 -11.54 -13.27 9.58
CA GLU A 92 -11.07 -14.23 8.57
C GLU A 92 -10.16 -13.59 7.54
N VAL A 93 -10.40 -12.31 7.25
CA VAL A 93 -9.48 -11.52 6.41
C VAL A 93 -8.22 -11.27 7.22
N GLY A 94 -7.12 -11.81 6.74
CA GLY A 94 -5.81 -11.56 7.27
C GLY A 94 -5.17 -10.32 6.64
N GLY A 95 -3.98 -9.99 7.12
CA GLY A 95 -3.21 -8.88 6.56
C GLY A 95 -1.83 -8.78 7.17
N GLY A 96 -1.05 -7.90 6.59
CA GLY A 96 0.27 -7.55 7.08
C GLY A 96 0.56 -6.06 6.89
N MET A 97 1.30 -5.52 7.82
CA MET A 97 1.83 -4.16 7.74
C MET A 97 3.30 -4.15 8.10
N VAL A 98 4.08 -3.37 7.36
CA VAL A 98 5.49 -3.11 7.64
C VAL A 98 5.70 -1.60 7.62
N VAL A 99 6.42 -1.10 8.61
CA VAL A 99 6.85 0.29 8.69
C VAL A 99 8.37 0.33 8.68
N GLN A 100 8.96 1.11 7.78
CA GLN A 100 10.40 1.13 7.55
C GLN A 100 10.94 2.56 7.47
N ASN A 101 12.14 2.75 8.00
CA ASN A 101 12.90 3.97 7.77
C ASN A 101 13.61 3.86 6.40
N PRO A 102 13.31 4.74 5.43
CA PRO A 102 13.88 4.65 4.08
C PRO A 102 15.34 5.06 3.98
N VAL A 103 15.92 5.67 5.03
CA VAL A 103 17.32 6.11 5.02
C VAL A 103 18.28 4.94 5.28
N ASN A 104 17.88 4.02 6.17
CA ASN A 104 18.77 2.95 6.66
C ASN A 104 18.19 1.54 6.56
N GLY A 105 16.94 1.39 6.11
CA GLY A 105 16.28 0.09 5.96
C GLY A 105 15.77 -0.52 7.27
N ARG A 106 15.85 0.21 8.39
CA ARG A 106 15.38 -0.28 9.69
C ARG A 106 13.86 -0.48 9.68
N VAL A 107 13.41 -1.67 10.04
CA VAL A 107 12.00 -1.97 10.26
C VAL A 107 11.60 -1.43 11.63
N LEU A 108 10.74 -0.42 11.64
CA LEU A 108 10.31 0.27 12.85
C LEU A 108 9.13 -0.42 13.52
N ALA A 109 8.25 -1.02 12.71
CA ALA A 109 7.11 -1.79 13.18
C ALA A 109 6.72 -2.85 12.14
N MET A 110 6.18 -3.96 12.63
CA MET A 110 5.67 -5.04 11.77
C MET A 110 4.48 -5.72 12.46
N GLN A 111 3.41 -5.90 11.72
CA GLN A 111 2.25 -6.70 12.13
C GLN A 111 1.93 -7.69 11.02
N GLY A 112 1.97 -8.98 11.31
CA GLY A 112 1.75 -10.05 10.31
C GLY A 112 0.42 -10.78 10.44
N GLY A 113 -0.45 -10.36 11.35
CA GLY A 113 -1.76 -10.97 11.58
C GLY A 113 -2.51 -10.31 12.72
N PHE A 114 -3.67 -10.86 13.05
CA PHE A 114 -4.52 -10.36 14.13
C PHE A 114 -3.91 -10.60 15.52
N ASP A 115 -3.53 -11.85 15.77
CA ASP A 115 -2.97 -12.29 17.06
C ASP A 115 -2.05 -13.50 16.83
N VAL A 116 -0.80 -13.42 17.28
CA VAL A 116 0.21 -14.46 17.10
C VAL A 116 -0.13 -15.77 17.81
N ARG A 117 -0.88 -15.70 18.90
CA ARG A 117 -1.33 -16.89 19.64
C ARG A 117 -2.47 -17.63 18.96
N ILE A 118 -3.24 -16.93 18.11
CA ILE A 118 -4.24 -17.55 17.25
C ILE A 118 -3.60 -18.12 15.99
N SER A 119 -2.65 -17.40 15.40
CA SER A 119 -1.92 -17.80 14.19
C SER A 119 -0.54 -17.17 14.16
N SER A 120 0.50 -18.00 14.19
CA SER A 120 1.91 -17.58 14.09
C SER A 120 2.33 -17.23 12.65
N PHE A 121 1.48 -17.45 11.65
CA PHE A 121 1.78 -17.14 10.26
C PHE A 121 1.89 -15.63 10.04
N ASN A 122 3.12 -15.17 9.83
CA ASN A 122 3.42 -13.75 9.62
C ASN A 122 3.20 -13.35 8.17
N ARG A 123 2.05 -12.73 7.86
CA ARG A 123 1.66 -12.33 6.50
C ARG A 123 2.49 -11.18 5.95
N ALA A 124 3.22 -10.47 6.79
CA ALA A 124 4.11 -9.40 6.32
C ALA A 124 5.40 -9.93 5.67
N THR A 125 5.86 -11.14 6.07
CA THR A 125 7.13 -11.72 5.63
C THR A 125 6.99 -13.07 4.93
N GLN A 126 5.95 -13.85 5.25
CA GLN A 126 5.79 -15.22 4.78
C GLN A 126 4.73 -15.36 3.68
N ALA A 127 3.68 -14.51 3.68
CA ALA A 127 2.65 -14.57 2.66
C ALA A 127 3.18 -14.03 1.32
N GLN A 128 3.31 -14.92 0.35
CA GLN A 128 3.55 -14.56 -1.06
C GLN A 128 2.20 -14.16 -1.66
N ARG A 129 2.09 -12.92 -2.15
CA ARG A 129 0.84 -12.35 -2.65
C ARG A 129 1.09 -11.45 -3.84
N GLN A 130 0.16 -11.45 -4.77
CA GLN A 130 0.19 -10.57 -5.92
C GLN A 130 0.03 -9.10 -5.46
N PRO A 131 0.99 -8.22 -5.76
CA PRO A 131 0.95 -6.82 -5.36
C PRO A 131 -0.03 -5.99 -6.20
N GLY A 132 -0.51 -6.53 -7.32
CA GLY A 132 -1.35 -5.81 -8.26
C GLY A 132 -0.72 -4.48 -8.67
N SER A 133 -1.51 -3.42 -8.72
CA SER A 133 -1.04 -2.10 -9.19
C SER A 133 0.03 -1.44 -8.32
N THR A 134 0.43 -1.98 -7.17
CA THR A 134 1.57 -1.44 -6.42
C THR A 134 2.92 -1.75 -7.08
N ILE A 135 2.97 -2.65 -8.05
CA ILE A 135 4.17 -2.93 -8.85
C ILE A 135 4.46 -1.83 -9.90
N LYS A 136 3.43 -1.10 -10.35
CA LYS A 136 3.50 -0.17 -11.49
C LYS A 136 4.61 0.89 -11.38
N PRO A 137 4.92 1.49 -10.22
CA PRO A 137 6.01 2.45 -10.12
C PRO A 137 7.34 1.96 -10.69
N PHE A 138 7.64 0.67 -10.53
CA PHE A 138 8.86 0.05 -11.01
C PHE A 138 8.83 -0.23 -12.53
N VAL A 139 7.65 -0.46 -13.09
CA VAL A 139 7.44 -0.50 -14.54
C VAL A 139 7.69 0.89 -15.16
N TYR A 140 7.17 1.93 -14.51
CA TYR A 140 7.37 3.31 -14.93
C TYR A 140 8.83 3.75 -14.76
N ALA A 141 9.53 3.29 -13.71
CA ALA A 141 10.97 3.49 -13.58
C ALA A 141 11.73 2.90 -14.78
N ALA A 142 11.43 1.64 -15.15
CA ALA A 142 12.03 1.02 -16.32
C ALA A 142 11.72 1.80 -17.60
N ALA A 143 10.50 2.32 -17.76
CA ALA A 143 10.13 3.12 -18.93
C ALA A 143 10.88 4.45 -18.99
N LEU A 144 11.06 5.12 -17.84
CA LEU A 144 11.85 6.37 -17.74
C LEU A 144 13.33 6.14 -18.04
N ASP A 145 13.90 5.02 -17.61
CA ASP A 145 15.30 4.66 -17.91
C ASP A 145 15.51 4.25 -19.38
N ASN A 146 14.41 3.90 -20.08
CA ASN A 146 14.42 3.52 -21.50
C ASN A 146 13.83 4.61 -22.41
N GLY A 147 13.99 5.89 -22.05
CA GLY A 147 13.76 7.03 -22.91
C GLY A 147 12.39 7.69 -22.82
N MET A 148 11.46 7.15 -22.01
CA MET A 148 10.23 7.88 -21.70
C MET A 148 10.47 9.00 -20.70
N THR A 149 9.54 9.95 -20.67
CA THR A 149 9.50 11.03 -19.67
C THR A 149 8.16 11.03 -18.96
N PRO A 150 8.03 11.67 -17.79
CA PRO A 150 6.73 11.80 -17.12
C PRO A 150 5.65 12.46 -17.99
N SER A 151 6.06 13.29 -18.96
CA SER A 151 5.18 13.97 -19.92
C SER A 151 4.97 13.22 -21.24
N SER A 152 5.60 12.06 -21.45
CA SER A 152 5.40 11.23 -22.64
C SER A 152 3.93 10.85 -22.79
N ILE A 153 3.39 10.99 -24.00
CA ILE A 153 2.00 10.64 -24.28
C ILE A 153 1.89 9.15 -24.59
N VAL A 154 1.07 8.48 -23.80
CA VAL A 154 0.74 7.05 -23.97
C VAL A 154 -0.76 6.92 -24.17
N VAL A 155 -1.19 6.08 -25.11
CA VAL A 155 -2.61 5.93 -25.42
C VAL A 155 -3.25 4.94 -24.47
N ASP A 156 -4.26 5.40 -23.72
CA ASP A 156 -5.11 4.55 -22.89
C ASP A 156 -6.29 4.01 -23.73
N ALA A 157 -6.02 2.94 -24.46
CA ALA A 157 -6.97 2.25 -25.33
C ALA A 157 -6.71 0.73 -25.32
N PRO A 158 -7.66 -0.12 -25.72
CA PRO A 158 -7.48 -1.56 -25.76
C PRO A 158 -6.13 -1.98 -26.34
N TYR A 159 -5.50 -2.97 -25.72
CA TYR A 159 -4.18 -3.45 -26.07
C TYR A 159 -4.14 -4.96 -26.04
N CYS A 160 -3.85 -5.57 -27.17
CA CYS A 160 -3.74 -7.00 -27.32
C CYS A 160 -2.36 -7.37 -27.88
N VAL A 161 -1.80 -8.47 -27.41
CA VAL A 161 -0.53 -9.00 -27.89
C VAL A 161 -0.70 -10.48 -28.25
N TRP A 162 0.00 -10.91 -29.28
CA TRP A 162 0.11 -12.32 -29.62
C TRP A 162 1.21 -12.98 -28.79
N GLN A 163 0.87 -14.02 -28.04
CA GLN A 163 1.78 -14.70 -27.12
C GLN A 163 2.32 -16.04 -27.68
N GLY A 164 2.16 -16.27 -28.96
CA GLY A 164 2.54 -17.52 -29.64
C GLY A 164 1.38 -18.49 -29.80
N ALA A 165 1.62 -19.57 -30.57
CA ALA A 165 0.58 -20.52 -30.96
C ALA A 165 -0.08 -21.24 -29.77
N SER A 166 0.66 -21.46 -28.67
CA SER A 166 0.16 -22.15 -27.46
C SER A 166 -0.70 -21.27 -26.55
N LEU A 167 -0.46 -19.95 -26.52
CA LEU A 167 -1.12 -19.01 -25.59
C LEU A 167 -2.11 -18.08 -26.30
N GLY A 168 -2.04 -17.98 -27.63
CA GLY A 168 -2.95 -17.18 -28.43
C GLY A 168 -2.83 -15.67 -28.18
N GLN A 169 -3.91 -14.95 -28.42
CA GLN A 169 -3.99 -13.52 -28.23
C GLN A 169 -4.38 -13.17 -26.80
N LYS A 170 -3.59 -12.34 -26.12
CA LYS A 170 -3.89 -11.77 -24.81
C LYS A 170 -4.29 -10.32 -24.93
N CYS A 171 -5.52 -10.00 -24.52
CA CYS A 171 -6.02 -8.62 -24.45
C CYS A 171 -6.05 -8.12 -23.00
N PHE A 172 -5.60 -6.88 -22.79
CA PHE A 172 -5.58 -6.22 -21.49
C PHE A 172 -6.73 -5.22 -21.40
N ARG A 173 -7.21 -4.97 -20.18
CA ARG A 173 -8.31 -4.03 -19.88
C ARG A 173 -7.99 -3.19 -18.66
N ASN A 174 -8.57 -2.00 -18.58
CA ASN A 174 -8.56 -1.23 -17.35
C ASN A 174 -9.57 -1.79 -16.35
N PHE A 175 -9.31 -1.64 -15.06
CA PHE A 175 -10.22 -2.08 -13.99
C PHE A 175 -11.61 -1.42 -14.10
N SER A 176 -11.66 -0.13 -14.44
CA SER A 176 -12.90 0.65 -14.63
C SER A 176 -13.52 0.47 -16.04
N GLY A 177 -13.05 -0.50 -16.85
CA GLY A 177 -13.42 -0.57 -18.27
C GLY A 177 -12.85 0.60 -19.07
N GLY A 178 -13.19 0.71 -20.33
CA GLY A 178 -12.89 1.83 -21.22
C GLY A 178 -11.46 2.36 -21.25
N GLY A 179 -11.17 3.25 -22.18
CA GLY A 179 -9.92 3.98 -22.30
C GLY A 179 -10.15 5.50 -22.26
N ALA A 180 -9.12 6.26 -21.89
CA ALA A 180 -9.15 7.73 -21.85
C ALA A 180 -8.45 8.39 -23.05
N GLY A 181 -7.99 7.58 -24.04
CA GLY A 181 -7.22 8.06 -25.18
C GLY A 181 -5.80 8.51 -24.79
N PRO A 182 -5.21 9.44 -25.57
CA PRO A 182 -3.86 9.94 -25.30
C PRO A 182 -3.77 10.70 -23.97
N GLN A 183 -2.87 10.27 -23.08
CA GLN A 183 -2.64 10.88 -21.76
C GLN A 183 -1.14 10.89 -21.44
N THR A 184 -0.71 11.76 -20.53
CA THR A 184 0.68 11.75 -20.06
C THR A 184 1.00 10.50 -19.25
N LEU A 185 2.25 10.05 -19.31
CA LEU A 185 2.74 8.89 -18.54
C LEU A 185 2.43 9.08 -17.04
N ARG A 186 2.67 10.28 -16.48
CA ARG A 186 2.30 10.66 -15.12
C ARG A 186 0.83 10.37 -14.82
N TRP A 187 -0.08 10.84 -15.67
CA TRP A 187 -1.51 10.63 -15.46
C TRP A 187 -1.87 9.13 -15.39
N GLY A 188 -1.23 8.32 -16.23
CA GLY A 188 -1.41 6.87 -16.23
C GLY A 188 -1.06 6.22 -14.90
N LEU A 189 0.03 6.69 -14.24
CA LEU A 189 0.41 6.23 -12.89
C LEU A 189 -0.54 6.76 -11.82
N GLU A 190 -0.90 8.04 -11.87
CA GLU A 190 -1.82 8.69 -10.92
C GLU A 190 -3.19 8.00 -10.90
N GLN A 191 -3.73 7.67 -12.09
CA GLN A 191 -5.02 6.99 -12.26
C GLN A 191 -4.92 5.46 -12.30
N SER A 192 -3.69 4.94 -12.15
CA SER A 192 -3.45 3.48 -12.10
C SER A 192 -3.92 2.72 -13.34
N ARG A 193 -3.81 3.31 -14.55
CA ARG A 193 -4.31 2.74 -15.81
C ARG A 193 -3.51 1.50 -16.24
N ASN A 194 -4.19 0.38 -16.44
CA ASN A 194 -3.55 -0.88 -16.85
C ASN A 194 -3.02 -0.80 -18.27
N LEU A 195 -3.83 -0.29 -19.20
CA LEU A 195 -3.50 -0.24 -20.61
C LEU A 195 -2.26 0.62 -20.89
N MET A 196 -2.14 1.76 -20.20
CA MET A 196 -0.96 2.60 -20.29
C MET A 196 0.28 1.92 -19.68
N THR A 197 0.10 1.22 -18.56
CA THR A 197 1.20 0.47 -17.93
C THR A 197 1.75 -0.63 -18.83
N VAL A 198 0.86 -1.42 -19.47
CA VAL A 198 1.27 -2.50 -20.38
C VAL A 198 1.97 -1.95 -21.61
N ARG A 199 1.49 -0.83 -22.18
CA ARG A 199 2.18 -0.14 -23.30
C ARG A 199 3.55 0.35 -22.88
N ALA A 200 3.66 1.06 -21.76
CA ALA A 200 4.94 1.52 -21.24
C ALA A 200 5.92 0.37 -20.98
N ALA A 201 5.43 -0.76 -20.46
CA ALA A 201 6.22 -1.97 -20.26
C ALA A 201 6.67 -2.60 -21.58
N SER A 202 5.78 -2.63 -22.58
CA SER A 202 6.10 -3.14 -23.91
C SER A 202 7.15 -2.28 -24.61
N ASP A 203 7.00 -0.96 -24.54
CA ASP A 203 7.91 -0.01 -25.17
C ASP A 203 9.28 0.02 -24.49
N ALA A 204 9.32 -0.10 -23.16
CA ALA A 204 10.57 -0.21 -22.37
C ALA A 204 11.26 -1.56 -22.55
N GLY A 205 10.53 -2.58 -22.99
CA GLY A 205 10.98 -3.97 -23.01
C GLY A 205 10.82 -4.68 -21.67
N MET A 206 10.13 -5.82 -21.67
CA MET A 206 9.83 -6.56 -20.44
C MET A 206 11.08 -7.10 -19.72
N GLU A 207 12.19 -7.33 -20.43
CA GLU A 207 13.48 -7.69 -19.80
C GLU A 207 13.97 -6.56 -18.88
N ASN A 208 13.89 -5.30 -19.32
CA ASN A 208 14.26 -4.14 -18.53
C ASN A 208 13.36 -4.00 -17.30
N VAL A 209 12.05 -4.26 -17.46
CA VAL A 209 11.09 -4.27 -16.35
C VAL A 209 11.43 -5.38 -15.35
N ALA A 210 11.70 -6.61 -15.80
CA ALA A 210 12.08 -7.72 -14.93
C ALA A 210 13.42 -7.45 -14.20
N ASN A 211 14.39 -6.86 -14.88
CA ASN A 211 15.66 -6.45 -14.28
C ASN A 211 15.44 -5.37 -13.19
N THR A 212 14.52 -4.44 -13.41
CA THR A 212 14.15 -3.44 -12.40
C THR A 212 13.52 -4.11 -11.16
N PHE A 213 12.61 -5.07 -11.34
CA PHE A 213 12.03 -5.81 -10.20
C PHE A 213 13.09 -6.56 -9.39
N ARG A 214 14.06 -7.19 -10.07
CA ARG A 214 15.18 -7.90 -9.44
C ARG A 214 16.10 -6.92 -8.68
N ALA A 215 16.48 -5.82 -9.33
CA ALA A 215 17.35 -4.80 -8.73
C ALA A 215 16.70 -4.17 -7.48
N MET A 216 15.39 -3.97 -7.49
CA MET A 216 14.63 -3.43 -6.36
C MET A 216 14.22 -4.50 -5.34
N SER A 217 14.75 -5.73 -5.44
CA SER A 217 14.52 -6.85 -4.52
C SER A 217 13.05 -7.25 -4.35
N ILE A 218 12.21 -6.99 -5.35
CA ILE A 218 10.78 -7.34 -5.35
C ILE A 218 10.59 -8.82 -5.63
N GLY A 219 11.22 -9.31 -6.68
CA GLY A 219 11.17 -10.69 -7.11
C GLY A 219 11.91 -10.90 -8.44
N ASP A 220 12.11 -12.15 -8.79
CA ASP A 220 12.68 -12.58 -10.07
C ASP A 220 11.58 -13.24 -10.89
N TYR A 221 11.10 -12.53 -11.91
CA TYR A 221 9.96 -12.94 -12.71
C TYR A 221 10.35 -13.04 -14.18
N PRO A 222 9.72 -13.97 -14.92
CA PRO A 222 9.89 -14.03 -16.37
C PRO A 222 9.32 -12.76 -17.04
N PRO A 223 9.85 -12.38 -18.22
CA PRO A 223 9.53 -11.11 -18.86
C PRO A 223 8.18 -11.11 -19.60
N TYR A 224 7.11 -11.56 -18.94
CA TYR A 224 5.76 -11.53 -19.49
C TYR A 224 5.00 -10.27 -19.08
N LEU A 225 4.21 -9.70 -19.98
CA LEU A 225 3.46 -8.45 -19.76
C LEU A 225 2.49 -8.50 -18.57
N SER A 226 2.00 -9.68 -18.17
CA SER A 226 1.16 -9.82 -16.98
C SER A 226 1.88 -9.41 -15.69
N PHE A 227 3.21 -9.59 -15.63
CA PHE A 227 4.00 -9.18 -14.46
C PHE A 227 4.09 -7.66 -14.32
N ALA A 228 3.95 -6.90 -15.41
CA ALA A 228 3.83 -5.45 -15.34
C ALA A 228 2.57 -4.97 -14.60
N LEU A 229 1.55 -5.82 -14.47
CA LEU A 229 0.33 -5.56 -13.71
C LEU A 229 0.31 -6.22 -12.33
N GLY A 230 1.42 -6.84 -11.92
CA GLY A 230 1.58 -7.43 -10.59
C GLY A 230 1.05 -8.85 -10.45
N ALA A 231 1.14 -9.66 -11.51
CA ALA A 231 0.83 -11.09 -11.46
C ALA A 231 1.86 -11.91 -10.66
N GLY A 232 3.09 -11.40 -10.50
CA GLY A 232 4.12 -12.03 -9.69
C GLY A 232 3.87 -11.86 -8.20
N GLU A 233 4.15 -12.89 -7.42
CA GLU A 233 3.96 -12.85 -5.98
C GLU A 233 5.18 -12.28 -5.24
N THR A 234 4.93 -11.57 -4.16
CA THR A 234 5.95 -10.96 -3.30
C THR A 234 5.41 -10.80 -1.88
N THR A 235 6.22 -10.25 -0.96
CA THR A 235 5.81 -10.00 0.42
C THR A 235 5.64 -8.51 0.70
N VAL A 236 4.89 -8.18 1.77
CA VAL A 236 4.74 -6.79 2.23
C VAL A 236 6.09 -6.18 2.54
N LEU A 237 6.99 -6.93 3.19
CA LEU A 237 8.33 -6.46 3.53
C LEU A 237 9.14 -6.09 2.28
N LYS A 238 9.17 -6.97 1.26
CA LYS A 238 9.90 -6.70 0.01
C LYS A 238 9.37 -5.48 -0.72
N MET A 239 8.04 -5.37 -0.82
CA MET A 239 7.42 -4.21 -1.48
C MET A 239 7.65 -2.92 -0.70
N THR A 240 7.52 -2.92 0.62
CA THR A 240 7.80 -1.74 1.46
C THR A 240 9.26 -1.31 1.31
N ASN A 241 10.19 -2.28 1.28
CA ASN A 241 11.61 -2.01 1.06
C ASN A 241 11.88 -1.40 -0.32
N ALA A 242 11.26 -1.91 -1.37
CA ALA A 242 11.40 -1.36 -2.72
C ALA A 242 10.93 0.11 -2.80
N TYR A 243 9.82 0.45 -2.13
CA TYR A 243 9.37 1.85 -2.03
C TYR A 243 10.31 2.72 -1.18
N SER A 244 10.90 2.15 -0.13
CA SER A 244 11.94 2.83 0.66
C SER A 244 13.18 3.11 -0.19
N MET A 245 13.57 2.17 -1.05
CA MET A 245 14.69 2.37 -2.00
C MET A 245 14.41 3.47 -3.02
N LEU A 246 13.17 3.65 -3.49
CA LEU A 246 12.80 4.80 -4.34
C LEU A 246 13.05 6.13 -3.60
N VAL A 247 12.59 6.26 -2.36
CA VAL A 247 12.80 7.46 -1.54
C VAL A 247 14.27 7.68 -1.19
N ASN A 248 15.04 6.60 -1.07
CA ASN A 248 16.50 6.63 -0.88
C ASN A 248 17.27 6.76 -2.21
N HIS A 249 16.68 7.43 -3.18
CA HIS A 249 17.29 7.74 -4.49
C HIS A 249 17.80 6.51 -5.24
N GLY A 250 17.09 5.39 -5.17
CA GLY A 250 17.44 4.17 -5.89
C GLY A 250 18.62 3.40 -5.30
N ARG A 251 18.99 3.64 -4.04
CA ARG A 251 20.01 2.85 -3.33
C ARG A 251 19.44 1.61 -2.70
N GLU A 252 20.18 0.51 -2.79
CA GLU A 252 19.84 -0.74 -2.15
C GLU A 252 19.73 -0.55 -0.63
N LEU A 253 18.64 -1.07 -0.06
CA LEU A 253 18.41 -1.14 1.37
C LEU A 253 18.20 -2.60 1.76
N LYS A 254 18.78 -2.99 2.90
CA LYS A 254 18.55 -4.30 3.52
C LYS A 254 17.63 -4.11 4.72
N PRO A 255 16.41 -4.64 4.69
CA PRO A 255 15.51 -4.55 5.84
C PRO A 255 16.15 -5.19 7.06
N THR A 256 16.19 -4.47 8.17
CA THR A 256 16.76 -4.99 9.42
C THR A 256 15.87 -4.68 10.62
N LEU A 257 15.78 -5.64 11.53
CA LEU A 257 15.16 -5.50 12.85
C LEU A 257 16.21 -5.33 13.96
N ILE A 258 17.50 -5.56 13.61
CA ILE A 258 18.62 -5.52 14.54
C ILE A 258 19.64 -4.53 13.98
N ASP A 259 19.98 -3.51 14.74
CA ASP A 259 20.96 -2.51 14.33
C ASP A 259 22.39 -3.06 14.48
N PHE A 260 22.67 -3.68 15.63
CA PHE A 260 23.95 -4.34 15.89
C PHE A 260 23.83 -5.35 17.03
N VAL A 261 24.79 -6.26 17.10
CA VAL A 261 24.95 -7.22 18.19
C VAL A 261 26.30 -6.97 18.85
N GLN A 262 26.29 -6.83 20.17
CA GLN A 262 27.51 -6.62 20.97
C GLN A 262 27.86 -7.84 21.82
N SER A 263 29.15 -8.06 22.01
CA SER A 263 29.67 -9.00 23.03
C SER A 263 29.42 -8.44 24.45
N ARG A 264 29.66 -9.28 25.44
CA ARG A 264 29.61 -8.87 26.88
C ARG A 264 30.56 -7.73 27.22
N THR A 265 31.59 -7.53 26.43
CA THR A 265 32.62 -6.47 26.63
C THR A 265 32.33 -5.23 25.79
N GLY A 266 31.14 -5.12 25.18
CA GLY A 266 30.73 -3.96 24.37
C GLY A 266 31.29 -3.95 22.94
N ARG A 267 32.10 -4.97 22.53
CA ARG A 267 32.58 -5.06 21.16
C ARG A 267 31.45 -5.44 20.23
N VAL A 268 31.20 -4.64 19.15
CA VAL A 268 30.23 -4.99 18.11
C VAL A 268 30.78 -6.21 17.31
N ILE A 269 29.96 -7.27 17.27
CA ILE A 269 30.26 -8.53 16.57
C ILE A 269 29.43 -8.65 15.27
N TRP A 270 28.38 -7.87 15.13
CA TRP A 270 27.59 -7.78 13.91
C TRP A 270 26.98 -6.36 13.80
N PRO A 271 26.91 -5.78 12.58
CA PRO A 271 27.52 -6.26 11.33
C PRO A 271 29.05 -6.22 11.38
N LYS A 272 29.71 -7.07 10.57
CA LYS A 272 31.20 -7.19 10.56
C LYS A 272 31.90 -5.92 10.09
N ASP A 273 31.24 -5.14 9.23
CA ASP A 273 31.72 -3.87 8.66
C ASP A 273 31.30 -2.66 9.49
N TRP A 274 30.71 -2.89 10.68
CA TRP A 274 30.30 -1.81 11.57
C TRP A 274 31.50 -0.95 11.96
N LYS A 275 31.35 0.35 11.76
CA LYS A 275 32.33 1.36 12.16
C LYS A 275 31.67 2.36 13.08
N PRO A 276 32.28 2.65 14.24
CA PRO A 276 31.77 3.71 15.11
C PRO A 276 31.81 5.04 14.36
N CYS A 277 30.79 5.85 14.54
CA CYS A 277 30.83 7.22 14.03
C CYS A 277 31.79 8.03 14.89
N GLN A 278 32.95 8.38 14.34
CA GLN A 278 33.88 9.27 15.02
C GLN A 278 33.27 10.69 15.09
N GLY A 279 33.13 11.21 16.29
CA GLY A 279 32.58 12.54 16.53
C GLY A 279 31.04 12.63 16.59
N CYS A 280 30.28 11.49 16.45
CA CYS A 280 28.83 11.54 16.60
C CYS A 280 28.33 11.68 18.05
N ASN A 281 29.17 11.29 19.03
CA ASN A 281 28.85 11.29 20.47
C ASN A 281 29.76 12.24 21.26
N LEU A 282 30.21 13.32 20.65
CA LEU A 282 30.95 14.35 21.36
C LEU A 282 30.04 14.99 22.40
N LYS A 283 30.54 15.14 23.63
CA LYS A 283 29.82 15.77 24.71
C LYS A 283 29.56 17.27 24.43
N ASP A 284 30.53 17.90 23.79
CA ASP A 284 30.47 19.29 23.38
C ASP A 284 30.86 19.41 21.88
N TRP A 285 30.33 20.43 21.20
CA TRP A 285 30.66 20.70 19.80
C TRP A 285 32.13 21.15 19.67
N ASP A 286 32.89 20.50 18.82
CA ASP A 286 34.33 20.78 18.59
C ASP A 286 34.61 21.83 17.50
N GLY A 287 33.58 22.56 17.04
CA GLY A 287 33.69 23.57 15.99
C GLY A 287 33.77 23.01 14.57
N LYS A 288 33.80 21.69 14.39
CA LYS A 288 33.86 21.06 13.08
C LYS A 288 32.46 20.84 12.47
N PRO A 289 32.35 20.76 11.14
CA PRO A 289 31.09 20.37 10.51
C PRO A 289 30.58 19.03 11.03
N MET A 290 29.25 18.90 11.18
CA MET A 290 28.62 17.64 11.59
C MET A 290 29.07 16.50 10.68
N PRO A 291 29.42 15.32 11.22
CA PRO A 291 29.83 14.16 10.42
C PRO A 291 28.75 13.84 9.38
N ARG A 292 29.15 13.76 8.11
CA ARG A 292 28.26 13.35 7.04
C ARG A 292 28.35 11.83 6.88
N PHE A 293 27.25 11.16 7.17
CA PHE A 293 27.11 9.74 6.85
C PHE A 293 27.00 9.59 5.34
N ARG A 294 27.86 8.77 4.75
CA ARG A 294 27.65 8.33 3.38
C ARG A 294 26.47 7.34 3.39
N PRO A 295 25.45 7.54 2.55
CA PRO A 295 24.38 6.54 2.43
C PRO A 295 24.99 5.18 2.11
N GLY A 296 24.66 4.15 2.89
CA GLY A 296 25.05 2.78 2.61
C GLY A 296 24.31 2.23 1.39
N GLY A 297 24.71 1.06 0.93
CA GLY A 297 24.06 0.34 -0.15
C GLY A 297 24.58 0.71 -1.56
N LYS A 298 24.40 -0.23 -2.48
CA LYS A 298 24.76 -0.08 -3.91
C LYS A 298 23.70 0.76 -4.60
N GLN A 299 24.11 1.61 -5.56
CA GLN A 299 23.17 2.27 -6.47
C GLN A 299 22.61 1.21 -7.43
N VAL A 300 21.31 0.99 -7.41
CA VAL A 300 20.62 -0.04 -8.22
C VAL A 300 19.59 0.54 -9.17
N MET A 301 19.27 1.83 -9.05
CA MET A 301 18.43 2.60 -9.96
C MET A 301 19.02 4.01 -10.06
N ASP A 302 18.90 4.66 -11.22
CA ASP A 302 19.29 6.04 -11.40
C ASP A 302 18.60 6.95 -10.37
N PRO A 303 19.32 7.83 -9.64
CA PRO A 303 18.73 8.70 -8.62
C PRO A 303 17.65 9.63 -9.16
N VAL A 304 17.82 10.14 -10.38
CA VAL A 304 16.86 11.04 -11.02
C VAL A 304 15.59 10.26 -11.37
N THR A 305 15.72 9.07 -11.93
CA THR A 305 14.59 8.19 -12.20
C THR A 305 13.81 7.83 -10.93
N ALA A 306 14.51 7.47 -9.85
CA ALA A 306 13.86 7.18 -8.56
C ALA A 306 13.06 8.40 -8.06
N TYR A 307 13.64 9.60 -8.14
CA TYR A 307 12.96 10.83 -7.75
C TYR A 307 11.77 11.15 -8.67
N GLN A 308 11.90 10.99 -9.99
CA GLN A 308 10.79 11.18 -10.94
C GLN A 308 9.60 10.29 -10.57
N VAL A 309 9.85 9.01 -10.23
CA VAL A 309 8.80 8.09 -9.80
C VAL A 309 8.16 8.54 -8.49
N VAL A 310 8.95 8.93 -7.49
CA VAL A 310 8.43 9.47 -6.21
C VAL A 310 7.57 10.70 -6.46
N HIS A 311 8.03 11.64 -7.28
CA HIS A 311 7.32 12.86 -7.63
C HIS A 311 6.01 12.57 -8.39
N MET A 312 5.98 11.57 -9.27
CA MET A 312 4.74 11.10 -9.89
C MET A 312 3.79 10.46 -8.86
N LEU A 313 4.32 9.74 -7.87
CA LEU A 313 3.54 9.10 -6.81
C LEU A 313 2.96 10.10 -5.79
N GLU A 314 3.55 11.28 -5.61
CA GLU A 314 2.90 12.38 -4.90
C GLU A 314 1.59 12.76 -5.60
N GLY A 315 1.57 12.74 -6.93
CA GLY A 315 0.37 12.96 -7.74
C GLY A 315 -0.75 11.92 -7.48
N VAL A 316 -0.42 10.69 -7.15
CA VAL A 316 -1.42 9.66 -6.75
C VAL A 316 -2.18 10.08 -5.50
N VAL A 317 -1.50 10.71 -4.54
CA VAL A 317 -2.11 11.26 -3.31
C VAL A 317 -2.86 12.56 -3.62
N GLN A 318 -2.30 13.42 -4.46
CA GLN A 318 -2.88 14.73 -4.75
C GLN A 318 -4.09 14.67 -5.68
N ARG A 319 -4.09 13.79 -6.69
CA ARG A 319 -5.05 13.80 -7.81
C ARG A 319 -5.54 12.40 -8.22
N GLY A 320 -4.91 11.35 -7.71
CA GLY A 320 -5.12 9.97 -8.14
C GLY A 320 -5.93 9.13 -7.17
N THR A 321 -5.59 7.85 -7.11
CA THR A 321 -6.36 6.82 -6.40
C THR A 321 -6.22 6.84 -4.88
N ALA A 322 -5.36 7.70 -4.30
CA ALA A 322 -5.14 7.81 -2.85
C ALA A 322 -5.47 9.19 -2.26
N THR A 323 -6.38 9.94 -2.87
CA THR A 323 -6.77 11.30 -2.43
C THR A 323 -7.35 11.37 -1.03
N ILE A 324 -7.80 10.25 -0.46
CA ILE A 324 -8.21 10.15 0.94
C ILE A 324 -7.10 10.54 1.94
N LEU A 325 -5.84 10.54 1.52
CA LEU A 325 -4.68 10.88 2.36
C LEU A 325 -4.38 12.38 2.38
N ARG A 326 -5.02 13.20 1.54
CA ARG A 326 -4.73 14.64 1.41
C ARG A 326 -4.93 15.41 2.70
N ASP A 327 -5.87 15.02 3.53
CA ASP A 327 -6.19 15.69 4.80
C ASP A 327 -5.13 15.46 5.90
N LEU A 328 -4.15 14.57 5.68
CA LEU A 328 -2.95 14.50 6.53
C LEU A 328 -2.05 15.73 6.38
N ASN A 329 -2.28 16.54 5.34
CA ASN A 329 -1.65 17.83 5.08
C ASN A 329 -0.12 17.82 5.26
N ARG A 330 0.55 16.91 4.55
CA ARG A 330 2.02 16.82 4.49
C ARG A 330 2.47 16.16 3.18
N PRO A 331 3.75 16.34 2.80
CA PRO A 331 4.30 15.63 1.64
C PRO A 331 4.15 14.12 1.82
N LEU A 332 3.38 13.51 0.93
CA LEU A 332 3.07 12.08 0.92
C LEU A 332 3.12 11.56 -0.51
N PHE A 333 3.70 10.41 -0.69
CA PHE A 333 3.62 9.63 -1.91
C PHE A 333 3.01 8.25 -1.62
N GLY A 334 2.54 7.57 -2.63
CA GLY A 334 2.09 6.19 -2.45
C GLY A 334 1.32 5.64 -3.64
N LYS A 335 1.02 4.35 -3.55
CA LYS A 335 0.29 3.62 -4.59
C LYS A 335 -0.70 2.65 -3.98
N THR A 336 -1.90 2.65 -4.50
CA THR A 336 -2.93 1.64 -4.23
C THR A 336 -2.73 0.42 -5.12
N GLY A 337 -3.05 -0.76 -4.61
CA GLY A 337 -3.08 -2.01 -5.35
C GLY A 337 -4.36 -2.77 -5.10
N THR A 338 -4.90 -3.35 -6.15
CA THR A 338 -6.05 -4.25 -6.12
C THR A 338 -5.84 -5.29 -7.21
N THR A 339 -5.95 -6.55 -6.89
CA THR A 339 -5.92 -7.63 -7.89
C THR A 339 -7.29 -7.81 -8.53
N ASN A 340 -7.32 -8.39 -9.72
CA ASN A 340 -8.58 -8.75 -10.36
C ASN A 340 -9.38 -9.71 -9.47
N GLY A 341 -10.71 -9.50 -9.40
CA GLY A 341 -11.57 -10.22 -8.47
C GLY A 341 -11.14 -10.02 -7.01
N PRO A 342 -11.12 -8.80 -6.47
CA PRO A 342 -10.33 -8.26 -5.36
C PRO A 342 -9.99 -9.29 -4.27
N THR A 343 -8.94 -10.07 -4.52
CA THR A 343 -8.42 -11.09 -3.60
C THR A 343 -7.32 -10.53 -2.70
N ASN A 344 -6.63 -9.50 -3.20
CA ASN A 344 -5.54 -8.82 -2.50
C ASN A 344 -5.72 -7.31 -2.64
N VAL A 345 -5.70 -6.59 -1.53
CA VAL A 345 -5.71 -5.12 -1.52
C VAL A 345 -4.49 -4.58 -0.81
N TRP A 346 -3.89 -3.56 -1.42
CA TRP A 346 -2.61 -3.00 -0.99
C TRP A 346 -2.64 -1.49 -0.96
N PHE A 347 -1.87 -0.92 -0.06
CA PHE A 347 -1.38 0.44 -0.13
C PHE A 347 0.07 0.47 0.36
N ILE A 348 0.94 1.15 -0.39
CA ILE A 348 2.32 1.39 0.03
C ILE A 348 2.66 2.85 -0.23
N GLY A 349 3.22 3.50 0.76
CA GLY A 349 3.60 4.90 0.66
C GLY A 349 4.06 5.47 1.99
N GLY A 350 4.27 6.77 2.03
CA GLY A 350 4.72 7.47 3.23
C GLY A 350 5.32 8.83 2.96
N THR A 351 6.23 9.22 3.84
CA THR A 351 6.98 10.47 3.84
C THR A 351 8.47 10.20 3.59
N PRO A 352 9.31 11.22 3.43
CA PRO A 352 10.77 11.02 3.33
C PRO A 352 11.40 10.25 4.48
N ASN A 353 10.76 10.20 5.65
CA ASN A 353 11.32 9.60 6.87
C ASN A 353 10.64 8.29 7.29
N LEU A 354 9.49 7.95 6.70
CA LEU A 354 8.70 6.79 7.12
C LEU A 354 7.88 6.25 5.97
N ILE A 355 8.12 5.00 5.62
CA ILE A 355 7.38 4.26 4.60
C ILE A 355 6.60 3.14 5.28
N ALA A 356 5.35 2.98 4.90
CA ALA A 356 4.55 1.85 5.36
C ALA A 356 3.84 1.15 4.19
N GLY A 357 3.86 -0.19 4.23
CA GLY A 357 3.11 -1.05 3.34
C GLY A 357 2.01 -1.78 4.10
N VAL A 358 0.81 -1.77 3.55
CA VAL A 358 -0.38 -2.44 4.11
C VAL A 358 -0.92 -3.40 3.06
N TYR A 359 -1.20 -4.62 3.49
CA TYR A 359 -1.83 -5.68 2.69
C TYR A 359 -3.00 -6.29 3.46
N LEU A 360 -4.09 -6.61 2.77
CA LEU A 360 -5.18 -7.44 3.28
C LEU A 360 -5.62 -8.44 2.20
N GLY A 361 -6.03 -9.63 2.69
CA GLY A 361 -6.57 -10.73 1.88
C GLY A 361 -6.88 -11.94 2.74
N PHE A 362 -7.57 -12.91 2.19
CA PHE A 362 -7.73 -14.21 2.83
C PHE A 362 -6.48 -15.06 2.68
N ASP A 363 -6.19 -15.94 3.65
CA ASP A 363 -5.05 -16.86 3.55
C ASP A 363 -5.21 -17.82 2.36
N GLN A 364 -6.41 -18.31 2.12
CA GLN A 364 -6.82 -18.94 0.87
C GLN A 364 -7.44 -17.84 -0.01
N PRO A 365 -6.80 -17.43 -1.11
CA PRO A 365 -7.25 -16.31 -1.92
C PRO A 365 -8.70 -16.49 -2.39
N ARG A 366 -9.57 -15.57 -2.03
CA ARG A 366 -10.96 -15.48 -2.49
C ARG A 366 -11.41 -14.04 -2.57
N ASN A 367 -12.41 -13.76 -3.37
CA ASN A 367 -12.94 -12.44 -3.57
C ASN A 367 -13.48 -11.84 -2.25
N MET A 368 -13.02 -10.62 -1.91
CA MET A 368 -13.46 -9.87 -0.73
C MET A 368 -14.67 -8.96 -1.00
N GLY A 369 -15.21 -8.97 -2.20
CA GLY A 369 -16.30 -8.09 -2.64
C GLY A 369 -15.84 -6.82 -3.36
N GLY A 370 -16.70 -6.23 -4.21
CA GLY A 370 -16.36 -5.09 -5.07
C GLY A 370 -15.90 -3.83 -4.32
N TYR A 371 -16.32 -3.64 -3.07
CA TYR A 371 -15.84 -2.55 -2.22
C TYR A 371 -14.37 -2.71 -1.81
N ALA A 372 -13.82 -3.91 -1.84
CA ALA A 372 -12.47 -4.20 -1.36
C ALA A 372 -11.40 -3.74 -2.34
N GLN A 373 -11.06 -2.47 -2.31
CA GLN A 373 -10.02 -1.86 -3.13
C GLN A 373 -8.91 -1.26 -2.26
N GLY A 374 -7.71 -1.11 -2.81
CA GLY A 374 -6.60 -0.49 -2.11
C GLY A 374 -6.93 0.93 -1.62
N GLY A 375 -7.67 1.70 -2.41
CA GLY A 375 -8.11 3.05 -2.06
C GLY A 375 -9.20 3.10 -0.98
N SER A 376 -10.10 2.12 -0.95
CA SER A 376 -11.24 2.09 0.00
C SER A 376 -10.96 1.35 1.31
N ILE A 377 -9.93 0.48 1.36
CA ILE A 377 -9.59 -0.31 2.56
C ILE A 377 -8.16 -0.08 3.02
N ALA A 378 -7.15 -0.36 2.17
CA ALA A 378 -5.76 -0.32 2.62
C ALA A 378 -5.24 1.11 2.87
N ALA A 379 -5.59 2.08 2.01
CA ALA A 379 -5.22 3.48 2.20
C ALA A 379 -5.87 4.12 3.46
N PRO A 380 -7.14 3.87 3.82
CA PRO A 380 -7.71 4.31 5.10
C PRO A 380 -7.01 3.73 6.33
N ILE A 381 -6.56 2.46 6.29
CA ILE A 381 -5.78 1.85 7.38
C ILE A 381 -4.44 2.57 7.51
N PHE A 382 -3.72 2.77 6.39
CA PHE A 382 -2.50 3.58 6.38
C PHE A 382 -2.77 4.98 6.94
N LYS A 383 -3.85 5.64 6.54
CA LYS A 383 -4.21 6.99 7.00
C LYS A 383 -4.36 7.06 8.51
N GLN A 384 -5.09 6.11 9.09
CA GLN A 384 -5.28 6.07 10.55
C GLN A 384 -3.94 5.89 11.27
N PHE A 385 -3.12 4.93 10.83
CA PHE A 385 -1.77 4.75 11.34
C PHE A 385 -0.91 6.02 11.19
N ALA A 386 -0.90 6.62 9.99
CA ALA A 386 -0.06 7.76 9.67
C ALA A 386 -0.43 9.01 10.49
N ARG A 387 -1.72 9.17 10.85
CA ARG A 387 -2.17 10.28 11.69
C ARG A 387 -1.43 10.31 13.05
N ASP A 388 -1.30 9.13 13.67
CA ASP A 388 -0.66 9.00 14.97
C ASP A 388 0.87 8.92 14.84
N ALA A 389 1.36 8.10 13.92
CA ALA A 389 2.79 7.86 13.72
C ALA A 389 3.55 9.10 13.24
N LEU A 390 2.91 9.98 12.48
CA LEU A 390 3.52 11.20 11.97
C LEU A 390 3.23 12.42 12.86
N ALA A 391 2.48 12.26 13.94
CA ALA A 391 2.25 13.34 14.91
C ALA A 391 3.59 13.79 15.50
N GLY A 392 3.83 15.11 15.50
CA GLY A 392 5.10 15.68 15.99
C GLY A 392 6.31 15.52 15.08
N MET A 393 6.22 14.71 14.00
CA MET A 393 7.33 14.61 13.04
C MET A 393 7.38 15.84 12.11
N PRO A 394 8.59 16.30 11.70
CA PRO A 394 8.72 17.41 10.78
C PRO A 394 8.09 17.11 9.43
N ARG A 395 7.55 18.14 8.77
CA ARG A 395 6.97 18.06 7.42
C ARG A 395 8.06 18.32 6.38
N LEU A 396 8.85 17.31 6.09
CA LEU A 396 9.94 17.41 5.12
C LEU A 396 9.45 17.11 3.71
N PRO A 397 9.87 17.88 2.69
CA PRO A 397 9.63 17.56 1.28
C PRO A 397 10.52 16.38 0.83
N PHE A 398 10.15 15.73 -0.27
CA PHE A 398 11.05 14.82 -0.96
C PHE A 398 12.13 15.65 -1.67
N THR A 399 13.40 15.32 -1.42
CA THR A 399 14.53 16.08 -1.96
C THR A 399 14.91 15.58 -3.34
N ALA A 400 15.04 16.51 -4.29
CA ALA A 400 15.54 16.18 -5.62
C ALA A 400 17.07 15.94 -5.57
N PRO A 401 17.58 14.87 -6.20
CA PRO A 401 19.01 14.69 -6.39
C PRO A 401 19.55 15.68 -7.44
N GLU A 402 20.87 15.78 -7.53
CA GLU A 402 21.54 16.50 -8.59
C GLU A 402 21.13 15.95 -9.97
N GLY A 403 20.96 16.83 -10.96
CA GLY A 403 20.53 16.48 -12.32
C GLY A 403 19.01 16.46 -12.54
N VAL A 404 18.22 16.78 -11.52
CA VAL A 404 16.76 16.99 -11.67
C VAL A 404 16.48 18.42 -12.07
N HIS A 405 15.75 18.60 -13.17
CA HIS A 405 15.22 19.88 -13.63
C HIS A 405 13.70 19.90 -13.44
N LEU A 406 13.20 20.84 -12.67
CA LEU A 406 11.77 21.07 -12.51
C LEU A 406 11.27 22.03 -13.60
N VAL A 407 10.32 21.58 -14.40
CA VAL A 407 9.76 22.32 -15.50
C VAL A 407 8.26 22.41 -15.37
N ARG A 408 7.70 23.60 -15.56
CA ARG A 408 6.23 23.78 -15.60
C ARG A 408 5.66 23.17 -16.86
N ILE A 409 4.71 22.29 -16.72
CA ILE A 409 4.03 21.64 -17.84
C ILE A 409 2.52 21.70 -17.72
N ASP A 410 1.85 21.75 -18.86
CA ASP A 410 0.43 21.41 -18.93
C ASP A 410 0.25 19.90 -18.67
N ARG A 411 -0.43 19.57 -17.60
CA ARG A 411 -0.63 18.19 -17.14
C ARG A 411 -1.30 17.28 -18.17
N LYS A 412 -2.18 17.85 -19.02
CA LYS A 412 -2.93 17.08 -20.01
C LYS A 412 -2.11 16.75 -21.25
N THR A 413 -1.34 17.70 -21.74
CA THR A 413 -0.59 17.56 -23.00
C THR A 413 0.90 17.30 -22.81
N GLY A 414 1.44 17.47 -21.60
CA GLY A 414 2.87 17.36 -21.31
C GLY A 414 3.73 18.48 -21.89
N LYS A 415 3.11 19.52 -22.50
CA LYS A 415 3.82 20.64 -23.11
C LYS A 415 4.31 21.63 -22.06
N ARG A 416 5.47 22.24 -22.28
CA ARG A 416 6.04 23.27 -21.41
C ARG A 416 5.17 24.52 -21.36
N VAL A 417 5.04 25.11 -20.18
CA VAL A 417 4.32 26.35 -19.92
C VAL A 417 5.30 27.42 -19.42
N TYR A 418 5.28 28.57 -20.03
CA TYR A 418 6.04 29.74 -19.61
C TYR A 418 5.15 30.75 -18.88
N GLY A 419 5.77 31.58 -18.00
CA GLY A 419 5.07 32.60 -17.22
C GLY A 419 4.61 32.11 -15.84
N ALA A 420 4.09 33.03 -15.06
CA ALA A 420 3.73 32.79 -13.65
C ALA A 420 2.31 32.20 -13.45
N TRP A 421 1.50 32.22 -14.48
CA TRP A 421 0.12 31.71 -14.41
C TRP A 421 -0.01 30.38 -15.18
N PRO A 422 -0.87 29.41 -14.79
CA PRO A 422 -1.70 29.38 -13.58
C PRO A 422 -0.91 29.10 -12.29
N ASP A 423 -1.53 29.39 -11.12
CA ASP A 423 -0.93 29.13 -9.82
C ASP A 423 -0.64 27.63 -9.63
N ASP A 424 0.58 27.33 -9.21
CA ASP A 424 1.09 25.97 -9.05
C ASP A 424 0.61 25.28 -7.77
N ASN A 425 0.02 26.06 -6.85
CA ASN A 425 -0.40 25.56 -5.54
C ASN A 425 -1.76 24.82 -5.56
N ASP A 426 -2.51 24.87 -6.68
CA ASP A 426 -3.75 24.11 -6.81
C ASP A 426 -3.44 22.66 -7.24
N PRO A 427 -3.70 21.66 -6.36
CA PRO A 427 -3.50 20.24 -6.70
C PRO A 427 -4.34 19.76 -7.90
N LYS A 428 -5.41 20.49 -8.24
CA LYS A 428 -6.28 20.21 -9.39
C LYS A 428 -5.92 21.07 -10.60
N GLY A 429 -4.93 21.93 -10.47
CA GLY A 429 -4.49 22.83 -11.51
C GLY A 429 -4.11 22.13 -12.81
N ALA A 430 -4.29 22.82 -13.92
CA ALA A 430 -3.91 22.36 -15.26
C ALA A 430 -2.40 22.29 -15.43
N VAL A 431 -1.66 23.17 -14.76
CA VAL A 431 -0.20 23.26 -14.80
C VAL A 431 0.40 22.73 -13.52
N ILE A 432 1.48 21.97 -13.66
CA ILE A 432 2.24 21.39 -12.55
C ILE A 432 3.74 21.57 -12.81
N TRP A 433 4.52 21.55 -11.73
CA TRP A 433 5.95 21.32 -11.82
C TRP A 433 6.21 19.84 -12.05
N GLU A 434 7.04 19.51 -13.03
CA GLU A 434 7.38 18.13 -13.39
C GLU A 434 8.89 17.94 -13.40
N ALA A 435 9.34 16.78 -12.94
CA ALA A 435 10.76 16.44 -12.84
C ALA A 435 11.28 15.81 -14.13
N PHE A 436 12.36 16.35 -14.68
CA PHE A 436 13.04 15.87 -15.89
C PHE A 436 14.54 15.65 -15.63
N LYS A 437 15.16 14.77 -16.41
CA LYS A 437 16.59 14.79 -16.68
C LYS A 437 16.86 15.96 -17.62
N ALA A 438 17.99 16.63 -17.52
CA ALA A 438 18.28 17.87 -18.27
C ALA A 438 18.05 17.74 -19.79
N GLU A 439 18.46 16.62 -20.36
CA GLU A 439 18.35 16.32 -21.80
C GLU A 439 16.95 15.91 -22.25
N THR A 440 16.04 15.64 -21.31
CA THR A 440 14.69 15.10 -21.58
C THR A 440 13.55 16.10 -21.37
N GLU A 441 13.88 17.37 -21.13
CA GLU A 441 12.90 18.44 -20.98
C GLU A 441 11.98 18.57 -22.21
N PRO A 442 10.67 18.88 -22.03
CA PRO A 442 9.75 19.02 -23.14
C PRO A 442 10.12 20.22 -24.01
N LYS A 443 10.38 19.97 -25.30
CA LYS A 443 10.68 20.96 -26.31
C LYS A 443 9.42 21.68 -26.83
N ARG A 444 8.25 21.03 -26.75
CA ARG A 444 6.99 21.61 -27.20
C ARG A 444 6.38 22.48 -26.10
N THR A 445 5.84 23.63 -26.49
CA THR A 445 5.21 24.59 -25.58
C THR A 445 3.72 24.69 -25.83
N ILE A 446 2.98 25.13 -24.83
CA ILE A 446 1.59 25.55 -24.92
C ILE A 446 1.49 27.00 -24.45
N ARG A 447 0.68 27.80 -25.12
CA ARG A 447 0.50 29.23 -24.78
C ARG A 447 -0.56 29.38 -23.69
N ASN A 448 -0.45 30.44 -22.90
CA ASN A 448 -1.40 30.77 -21.85
C ASN A 448 -2.81 31.02 -22.41
N ASP A 449 -2.93 31.64 -23.58
CA ASP A 449 -4.22 31.86 -24.24
C ASP A 449 -4.93 30.53 -24.66
N GLU A 450 -4.15 29.49 -24.99
CA GLU A 450 -4.71 28.15 -25.27
C GLU A 450 -5.23 27.47 -23.99
N LEU A 451 -4.55 27.66 -22.84
CA LEU A 451 -5.01 27.18 -21.54
C LEU A 451 -6.30 27.89 -21.10
N GLU A 452 -6.36 29.21 -21.29
CA GLU A 452 -7.54 30.01 -20.98
C GLU A 452 -8.78 29.59 -21.78
N LYS A 453 -8.62 29.36 -23.09
CA LYS A 453 -9.71 28.90 -23.97
C LYS A 453 -10.29 27.57 -23.55
N ARG A 454 -9.54 26.73 -22.86
CA ARG A 454 -10.01 25.44 -22.31
C ARG A 454 -10.82 25.59 -21.01
N GLY A 455 -10.95 26.78 -20.46
CA GLY A 455 -11.61 27.03 -19.18
C GLY A 455 -10.80 26.62 -17.96
N ASP A 456 -9.49 26.40 -18.14
CA ASP A 456 -8.55 26.00 -17.09
C ASP A 456 -8.15 27.19 -16.18
N LYS A 457 -8.99 28.24 -16.09
CA LYS A 457 -8.74 29.40 -15.21
C LYS A 457 -8.81 28.99 -13.74
N PRO A 458 -7.88 29.45 -12.90
CA PRO A 458 -8.10 29.40 -11.47
C PRO A 458 -9.36 30.20 -11.16
N LYS A 459 -10.25 29.65 -10.36
CA LYS A 459 -11.36 30.42 -9.79
C LYS A 459 -10.73 31.54 -8.98
N GLN A 460 -10.85 32.77 -9.45
CA GLN A 460 -10.55 33.95 -8.67
C GLN A 460 -11.35 33.81 -7.35
N LYS A 461 -10.66 33.77 -6.22
CA LYS A 461 -11.32 33.88 -4.92
C LYS A 461 -11.85 35.31 -4.87
N ASP A 462 -13.14 35.47 -5.10
CA ASP A 462 -13.82 36.67 -4.74
C ASP A 462 -13.65 36.88 -3.22
N SER A 463 -12.96 37.96 -2.88
CA SER A 463 -12.69 38.35 -1.51
C SER A 463 -13.91 38.96 -0.79
N THR A 464 -15.12 38.55 -1.18
CA THR A 464 -16.36 38.98 -0.53
C THR A 464 -17.32 37.81 -0.46
N SER A 465 -17.28 37.05 0.62
CA SER A 465 -18.44 36.58 1.37
C SER A 465 -18.00 35.66 2.51
N ALA A 466 -18.28 36.11 3.70
CA ALA A 466 -18.30 35.31 4.91
C ALA A 466 -19.49 34.35 4.87
N ALA A 467 -19.30 33.18 5.50
CA ALA A 467 -20.33 32.25 5.98
C ALA A 467 -21.27 31.61 4.96
N ALA A 468 -21.06 30.31 4.70
CA ALA A 468 -22.15 29.37 4.44
C ALA A 468 -21.69 27.93 4.72
N ASP A 469 -22.33 27.36 5.66
CA ASP A 469 -22.76 26.02 6.04
C ASP A 469 -22.11 24.78 5.41
N PRO A 470 -21.55 23.84 6.19
CA PRO A 470 -21.02 22.58 5.74
C PRO A 470 -22.05 21.45 5.88
N ALA A 471 -23.05 21.39 5.00
CA ALA A 471 -23.95 20.24 4.94
C ALA A 471 -24.55 20.06 3.55
N ARG A 472 -23.82 19.39 2.66
CA ARG A 472 -24.40 18.53 1.61
C ARG A 472 -23.30 17.71 0.96
N GLY A 473 -23.15 16.46 1.44
CA GLY A 473 -22.27 15.47 0.88
C GLY A 473 -22.84 14.88 -0.41
N THR A 474 -21.99 14.77 -1.39
CA THR A 474 -22.23 14.06 -2.64
C THR A 474 -22.27 12.54 -2.40
N GLN A 475 -23.45 11.96 -2.27
CA GLN A 475 -23.66 10.50 -2.22
C GLN A 475 -23.75 9.85 -3.62
N ASP A 476 -23.95 10.63 -4.68
CA ASP A 476 -24.29 10.07 -6.00
C ASP A 476 -23.12 9.49 -6.80
N GLY A 477 -21.88 9.88 -6.52
CA GLY A 477 -20.70 9.35 -7.23
C GLY A 477 -20.27 7.93 -6.83
N ALA A 478 -20.51 7.55 -5.59
CA ALA A 478 -20.12 6.24 -5.07
C ALA A 478 -21.09 5.12 -5.49
N ALA A 479 -22.39 5.43 -5.59
CA ALA A 479 -23.41 4.47 -6.01
C ALA A 479 -23.27 4.09 -7.50
N ALA A 480 -22.96 5.05 -8.37
CA ALA A 480 -22.78 4.79 -9.80
C ALA A 480 -21.54 3.94 -10.12
N ALA A 481 -20.45 4.09 -9.36
CA ALA A 481 -19.25 3.25 -9.47
C ALA A 481 -19.55 1.82 -9.04
N THR A 482 -20.27 1.63 -7.94
CA THR A 482 -20.58 0.31 -7.38
C THR A 482 -21.51 -0.51 -8.30
N GLN A 483 -22.45 0.13 -8.99
CA GLN A 483 -23.37 -0.54 -9.90
C GLN A 483 -22.65 -1.01 -11.18
N ARG A 484 -21.77 -0.19 -11.75
CA ARG A 484 -20.91 -0.57 -12.89
C ARG A 484 -19.92 -1.69 -12.56
N ASP A 485 -19.38 -1.70 -11.36
CA ASP A 485 -18.47 -2.75 -10.90
C ASP A 485 -19.20 -4.08 -10.71
N GLN A 486 -20.47 -4.06 -10.26
CA GLN A 486 -21.32 -5.25 -10.15
C GLN A 486 -21.74 -5.79 -11.53
N GLU A 487 -22.10 -4.93 -12.47
CA GLU A 487 -22.42 -5.33 -13.85
C GLU A 487 -21.23 -5.94 -14.58
N PHE A 488 -20.02 -5.42 -14.37
CA PHE A 488 -18.79 -6.00 -14.90
C PHE A 488 -18.49 -7.40 -14.34
N MET A 489 -18.71 -7.60 -13.04
CA MET A 489 -18.49 -8.89 -12.37
C MET A 489 -19.48 -9.97 -12.78
N THR A 490 -20.70 -9.58 -13.19
CA THR A 490 -21.76 -10.50 -13.62
C THR A 490 -21.74 -10.81 -15.11
N SER A 491 -21.27 -9.88 -15.97
CA SER A 491 -21.30 -10.05 -17.43
C SER A 491 -20.11 -10.78 -18.02
N GLU A 492 -18.98 -10.84 -17.29
CA GLU A 492 -17.70 -11.35 -17.84
C GLU A 492 -17.06 -12.36 -16.87
N GLY A 493 -17.71 -13.46 -16.55
CA GLY A 493 -17.22 -14.51 -15.64
C GLY A 493 -15.70 -14.58 -15.51
N GLY A 494 -15.17 -14.05 -14.42
CA GLY A 494 -13.81 -13.73 -14.05
C GLY A 494 -12.70 -14.62 -14.64
N ILE A 495 -12.30 -14.31 -15.84
CA ILE A 495 -11.13 -14.93 -16.47
C ILE A 495 -10.21 -13.80 -16.93
N TYR A 496 -8.95 -13.94 -16.52
CA TYR A 496 -7.80 -13.12 -16.92
C TYR A 496 -7.78 -12.71 -18.38
#